data_1dd6bca0a6d2e66b8c8ee34d2a70921a
#
_entry.id   1dd6bca0a6d2e66b8c8ee34d2a70921a
#
_cell.length_a   1.000
_cell.length_b   1.000
_cell.length_c   1.000
_cell.angle_alpha   90.00
_cell.angle_beta   90.00
_cell.angle_gamma   90.00
#
_symmetry.space_group_name_H-M   'P 1'
#
loop_
_entity.id
_entity.type
_entity.pdbx_description
1 polymer ?
#
loop_
_entity_poly.entity_id
_entity_poly.type
_entity_poly.pdbx_seq_one_letter_code
_entity_poly.pdbx_strand_id
1 'polypeptide(L)'
;MKILFVSPVGAMFSGAEVSILNLMKLLVQEGHEVYNVIPDNAPHIDKDYLRHMDTTGIKLFQLKTNQWWWPESKMLNISELEIQASQQKNIEEVREIIRNEKIELVISNTVNVFQGAMAAACEKVRHFYIIH
;
A
#
# COMPACT_ATOMS: atom_id res chain seq x y z
N MET A 1 11.91 14.01 2.24
CA MET A 1 11.55 12.81 3.03
C MET A 1 11.06 11.72 2.10
N LYS A 2 11.39 10.49 2.40
CA LYS A 2 10.94 9.33 1.62
C LYS A 2 9.73 8.70 2.28
N ILE A 3 8.59 8.72 1.60
CA ILE A 3 7.30 8.34 2.15
C ILE A 3 6.70 7.20 1.34
N LEU A 4 6.34 6.11 2.02
CA LEU A 4 5.69 4.96 1.41
C LEU A 4 4.21 4.93 1.79
N PHE A 5 3.35 4.95 0.79
CA PHE A 5 1.92 4.70 0.97
C PHE A 5 1.62 3.22 0.77
N VAL A 6 0.78 2.68 1.64
CA VAL A 6 0.28 1.32 1.51
C VAL A 6 -1.21 1.44 1.23
N SER A 7 -1.60 1.09 0.01
CA SER A 7 -2.94 1.33 -0.50
C SER A 7 -3.73 0.02 -0.60
N PRO A 8 -5.05 0.05 -0.34
CA PRO A 8 -5.86 -1.17 -0.40
C PRO A 8 -6.12 -1.63 -1.83
N VAL A 9 -6.12 -0.72 -2.79
CA VAL A 9 -6.43 -1.01 -4.19
C VAL A 9 -5.62 -0.09 -5.10
N GLY A 10 -5.47 -0.49 -6.35
CA GLY A 10 -4.85 0.32 -7.40
C GLY A 10 -5.90 0.97 -8.30
N ALA A 11 -6.87 1.66 -7.73
CA ALA A 11 -7.97 2.27 -8.47
C ALA A 11 -8.54 3.45 -7.69
N MET A 12 -9.34 4.28 -8.38
CA MET A 12 -9.98 5.45 -7.81
C MET A 12 -11.50 5.21 -7.70
N PHE A 13 -11.89 4.25 -6.86
CA PHE A 13 -13.30 3.87 -6.72
C PHE A 13 -14.13 4.85 -5.90
N SER A 14 -13.49 5.62 -5.03
CA SER A 14 -14.20 6.48 -4.10
C SER A 14 -13.45 7.77 -3.86
N GLY A 15 -14.10 8.70 -3.14
CA GLY A 15 -13.46 9.94 -2.73
C GLY A 15 -12.23 9.73 -1.86
N ALA A 16 -12.17 8.62 -1.12
CA ALA A 16 -11.03 8.28 -0.29
C ALA A 16 -9.76 8.06 -1.12
N GLU A 17 -9.84 7.26 -2.18
CA GLU A 17 -8.71 7.02 -3.08
C GLU A 17 -8.28 8.28 -3.81
N VAL A 18 -9.24 9.09 -4.24
CA VAL A 18 -8.96 10.37 -4.89
C VAL A 18 -8.25 11.33 -3.93
N SER A 19 -8.69 11.40 -2.68
CA SER A 19 -8.05 12.24 -1.65
C SER A 19 -6.61 11.83 -1.40
N ILE A 20 -6.35 10.52 -1.32
CA ILE A 20 -5.00 10.00 -1.12
C ILE A 20 -4.11 10.30 -2.34
N LEU A 21 -4.65 10.14 -3.54
CA LEU A 21 -3.90 10.49 -4.75
C LEU A 21 -3.52 11.97 -4.75
N ASN A 22 -4.45 12.85 -4.37
CA ASN A 22 -4.18 14.28 -4.28
C ASN A 22 -3.11 14.60 -3.22
N LEU A 23 -3.16 13.90 -2.09
CA LEU A 23 -2.13 14.03 -1.05
C LEU A 23 -0.75 13.59 -1.57
N MET A 24 -0.68 12.47 -2.25
CA MET A 24 0.58 12.00 -2.85
C MET A 24 1.15 13.04 -3.83
N LYS A 25 0.30 13.59 -4.69
CA LYS A 25 0.70 14.62 -5.65
C LYS A 25 1.24 15.87 -4.94
N LEU A 26 0.55 16.30 -3.87
CA LEU A 26 0.99 17.46 -3.09
C LEU A 26 2.36 17.20 -2.47
N LEU A 27 2.58 16.03 -1.91
CA LEU A 27 3.86 15.68 -1.29
C LEU A 27 5.00 15.69 -2.31
N VAL A 28 4.74 15.19 -3.52
CA VAL A 28 5.74 15.26 -4.60
C VAL A 28 6.04 16.72 -4.95
N GLN A 29 5.02 17.57 -5.03
CA GLN A 29 5.21 19.00 -5.30
C GLN A 29 6.03 19.69 -4.22
N GLU A 30 5.90 19.24 -2.97
CA GLU A 30 6.66 19.78 -1.83
C GLU A 30 8.09 19.23 -1.74
N GLY A 31 8.50 18.40 -2.70
CA GLY A 31 9.87 17.90 -2.77
C GLY A 31 10.12 16.56 -2.10
N HIS A 32 9.09 15.87 -1.66
CA HIS A 32 9.21 14.54 -1.08
C HIS A 32 9.29 13.46 -2.17
N GLU A 33 10.01 12.38 -1.87
CA GLU A 33 9.99 11.19 -2.70
C GLU A 33 8.85 10.30 -2.23
N VAL A 34 7.90 10.02 -3.11
CA VAL A 34 6.70 9.26 -2.77
C VAL A 34 6.71 7.92 -3.47
N TYR A 35 6.44 6.89 -2.68
CA TYR A 35 6.33 5.50 -3.11
C TYR A 35 4.94 5.00 -2.75
N ASN A 36 4.41 4.07 -3.51
CA ASN A 36 3.09 3.51 -3.26
C ASN A 36 3.11 2.01 -3.53
N VAL A 37 2.58 1.22 -2.61
CA VAL A 37 2.44 -0.22 -2.78
C VAL A 37 0.98 -0.59 -2.84
N ILE A 38 0.63 -1.37 -3.85
CA ILE A 38 -0.74 -1.86 -4.08
C ILE A 38 -0.70 -3.37 -4.28
N PRO A 39 -1.83 -4.06 -4.04
CA PRO A 39 -1.93 -5.47 -4.40
C PRO A 39 -2.06 -5.62 -5.91
N ASP A 40 -1.45 -6.66 -6.46
CA ASP A 40 -1.58 -7.00 -7.88
C ASP A 40 -2.82 -7.88 -8.06
N ASN A 41 -3.98 -7.26 -7.93
CA ASN A 41 -5.29 -7.91 -8.04
C ASN A 41 -6.00 -7.46 -9.31
N ALA A 42 -5.65 -8.08 -10.44
CA ALA A 42 -6.48 -7.90 -11.63
C ALA A 42 -7.87 -8.53 -11.34
N PRO A 43 -8.99 -7.91 -11.70
CA PRO A 43 -9.18 -6.73 -12.56
C PRO A 43 -9.24 -5.38 -11.81
N HIS A 44 -8.79 -5.30 -10.58
CA HIS A 44 -9.00 -4.12 -9.74
C HIS A 44 -7.96 -3.01 -9.92
N ILE A 45 -7.02 -3.19 -10.86
CA ILE A 45 -6.03 -2.16 -11.17
C ILE A 45 -6.55 -1.31 -12.34
N ASP A 46 -6.71 -0.02 -12.07
CA ASP A 46 -7.19 0.94 -13.05
C ASP A 46 -6.00 1.53 -13.84
N LYS A 47 -6.11 1.54 -15.16
CA LYS A 47 -5.08 2.11 -16.03
C LYS A 47 -4.87 3.60 -15.78
N ASP A 48 -5.93 4.34 -15.44
CA ASP A 48 -5.82 5.75 -15.11
C ASP A 48 -5.04 5.96 -13.80
N TYR A 49 -5.24 5.08 -12.83
CA TYR A 49 -4.48 5.10 -11.59
C TYR A 49 -2.98 4.92 -11.87
N LEU A 50 -2.62 3.93 -12.68
CA LEU A 50 -1.24 3.69 -13.06
C LEU A 50 -0.63 4.88 -13.80
N ARG A 51 -1.41 5.52 -14.67
CA ARG A 51 -0.97 6.73 -15.38
C ARG A 51 -0.68 7.87 -14.42
N HIS A 52 -1.53 8.07 -13.41
CA HIS A 52 -1.29 9.09 -12.39
C HIS A 52 0.00 8.83 -11.60
N MET A 53 0.28 7.55 -11.28
CA MET A 53 1.53 7.20 -10.62
C MET A 53 2.73 7.59 -11.48
N ASP A 54 2.69 7.20 -12.75
CA ASP A 54 3.79 7.44 -13.68
C ASP A 54 3.99 8.94 -13.94
N THR A 55 2.94 9.68 -14.26
CA THR A 55 3.04 11.10 -14.60
C THR A 55 3.41 11.98 -13.41
N THR A 56 3.07 11.56 -12.20
CA THR A 56 3.40 12.31 -10.99
C THR A 56 4.81 11.99 -10.49
N GLY A 57 5.41 10.90 -10.94
CA GLY A 57 6.72 10.46 -10.48
C GLY A 57 6.65 9.67 -9.18
N ILE A 58 5.50 9.06 -8.89
CA ILE A 58 5.33 8.18 -7.74
C ILE A 58 5.81 6.79 -8.13
N LYS A 59 6.75 6.24 -7.36
CA LYS A 59 7.26 4.90 -7.61
C LYS A 59 6.28 3.86 -7.08
N LEU A 60 5.74 3.04 -7.99
CA LEU A 60 4.71 2.07 -7.69
C LEU A 60 5.29 0.68 -7.54
N PHE A 61 4.88 -0.03 -6.49
CA PHE A 61 5.16 -1.44 -6.28
C PHE A 61 3.86 -2.21 -6.30
N GLN A 62 3.79 -3.24 -7.12
CA GLN A 62 2.64 -4.13 -7.22
C GLN A 62 3.01 -5.49 -6.65
N LEU A 63 2.44 -5.84 -5.52
CA LEU A 63 2.77 -7.11 -4.85
C LEU A 63 1.75 -8.18 -5.21
N LYS A 64 2.25 -9.34 -5.61
CA LYS A 64 1.40 -10.50 -5.86
C LYS A 64 0.94 -11.07 -4.53
N THR A 65 -0.37 -11.09 -4.32
CA THR A 65 -0.93 -11.58 -3.08
C THR A 65 -2.31 -12.17 -3.32
N ASN A 66 -2.62 -13.23 -2.57
CA ASN A 66 -3.96 -13.81 -2.55
C ASN A 66 -4.81 -13.17 -1.46
N GLN A 67 -4.18 -12.52 -0.48
CA GLN A 67 -4.88 -11.92 0.63
C GLN A 67 -4.16 -10.66 1.08
N TRP A 68 -4.68 -9.50 0.64
CA TRP A 68 -4.14 -8.20 1.00
C TRP A 68 -4.88 -7.58 2.18
N TRP A 69 -6.21 -7.73 2.18
CA TRP A 69 -7.06 -7.18 3.23
C TRP A 69 -7.30 -8.20 4.33
N TRP A 70 -7.68 -7.71 5.48
CA TRP A 70 -8.17 -8.57 6.54
C TRP A 70 -9.46 -9.24 6.07
N PRO A 71 -9.56 -10.57 6.16
CA PRO A 71 -10.77 -11.27 5.69
C PRO A 71 -11.96 -10.98 6.62
N GLU A 72 -12.99 -10.36 6.05
CA GLU A 72 -14.21 -10.05 6.79
C GLU A 72 -15.24 -11.17 6.77
N SER A 73 -15.10 -12.12 5.87
CA SER A 73 -16.07 -13.19 5.71
C SER A 73 -15.41 -14.54 5.44
N LYS A 74 -16.16 -15.61 5.81
CA LYS A 74 -15.76 -17.00 5.55
C LYS A 74 -15.94 -17.41 4.09
N MET A 75 -16.15 -16.45 3.18
CA MET A 75 -16.41 -16.75 1.76
C MET A 75 -15.14 -17.03 0.96
N LEU A 76 -13.98 -16.95 1.58
CA LEU A 76 -12.72 -17.30 0.92
C LEU A 76 -12.47 -18.80 1.04
N ASN A 77 -12.34 -19.46 -0.12
CA ASN A 77 -12.04 -20.89 -0.19
C ASN A 77 -10.56 -21.17 0.01
N ILE A 78 -9.91 -20.45 0.93
CA ILE A 78 -8.52 -20.67 1.28
C ILE A 78 -8.42 -20.94 2.78
N SER A 79 -7.46 -21.78 3.15
CA SER A 79 -7.26 -22.12 4.54
C SER A 79 -6.70 -20.93 5.32
N GLU A 80 -6.96 -20.94 6.63
CA GLU A 80 -6.41 -19.92 7.51
C GLU A 80 -4.88 -19.86 7.46
N LEU A 81 -4.23 -21.02 7.32
CA LEU A 81 -2.78 -21.09 7.19
C LEU A 81 -2.29 -20.43 5.91
N GLU A 82 -3.01 -20.60 4.81
CA GLU A 82 -2.68 -19.95 3.54
C GLU A 82 -2.83 -18.42 3.64
N ILE A 83 -3.87 -17.95 4.34
CA ILE A 83 -4.06 -16.53 4.58
C ILE A 83 -2.90 -15.97 5.39
N GLN A 84 -2.53 -16.63 6.48
CA GLN A 84 -1.43 -16.20 7.33
C GLN A 84 -0.10 -16.18 6.57
N ALA A 85 0.17 -17.21 5.78
CA ALA A 85 1.39 -17.29 4.97
C ALA A 85 1.45 -16.16 3.94
N SER A 86 0.34 -15.86 3.28
CA SER A 86 0.25 -14.77 2.32
C SER A 86 0.48 -13.41 2.98
N GLN A 87 -0.14 -13.19 4.15
CA GLN A 87 0.03 -11.95 4.90
C GLN A 87 1.47 -11.76 5.39
N GLN A 88 2.08 -12.84 5.88
CA GLN A 88 3.47 -12.79 6.32
C GLN A 88 4.41 -12.46 5.16
N LYS A 89 4.18 -13.05 4.00
CA LYS A 89 4.94 -12.77 2.79
C LYS A 89 4.81 -11.29 2.40
N ASN A 90 3.59 -10.76 2.44
CA ASN A 90 3.33 -9.36 2.13
C ASN A 90 4.08 -8.42 3.08
N ILE A 91 4.08 -8.72 4.37
CA ILE A 91 4.80 -7.94 5.37
C ILE A 91 6.29 -7.94 5.05
N GLU A 92 6.87 -9.09 4.74
CA GLU A 92 8.29 -9.19 4.40
C GLU A 92 8.64 -8.41 3.13
N GLU A 93 7.77 -8.44 2.11
CA GLU A 93 7.99 -7.67 0.89
C GLU A 93 7.95 -6.16 1.15
N VAL A 94 7.02 -5.70 2.00
CA VAL A 94 6.96 -4.29 2.40
C VAL A 94 8.20 -3.90 3.22
N ARG A 95 8.66 -4.77 4.10
CA ARG A 95 9.89 -4.55 4.86
C ARG A 95 11.09 -4.37 3.93
N GLU A 96 11.19 -5.18 2.88
CA GLU A 96 12.26 -5.05 1.89
C GLU A 96 12.21 -3.70 1.18
N ILE A 97 11.01 -3.23 0.82
CA ILE A 97 10.84 -1.91 0.22
C ILE A 97 11.33 -0.82 1.18
N ILE A 98 10.94 -0.90 2.44
CA ILE A 98 11.34 0.07 3.46
C ILE A 98 12.87 0.14 3.57
N ARG A 99 13.52 -1.01 3.63
CA ARG A 99 14.99 -1.06 3.72
C ARG A 99 15.69 -0.59 2.45
N ASN A 100 15.26 -1.13 1.31
CA ASN A 100 15.94 -0.87 0.03
C ASN A 100 15.79 0.57 -0.42
N GLU A 101 14.63 1.17 -0.20
CA GLU A 101 14.36 2.55 -0.59
C GLU A 101 14.65 3.55 0.53
N LYS A 102 15.02 3.07 1.72
CA LYS A 102 15.30 3.90 2.90
C LYS A 102 14.11 4.78 3.27
N ILE A 103 12.95 4.17 3.35
CA ILE A 103 11.70 4.85 3.69
C ILE A 103 11.76 5.41 5.11
N GLU A 104 11.31 6.63 5.28
CA GLU A 104 11.32 7.34 6.56
C GLU A 104 9.95 7.41 7.23
N LEU A 105 8.87 7.28 6.45
CA LEU A 105 7.50 7.34 6.92
C LEU A 105 6.62 6.41 6.10
N VAL A 106 5.78 5.63 6.78
CA VAL A 106 4.80 4.75 6.12
C VAL A 106 3.40 5.27 6.44
N ILE A 107 2.57 5.42 5.42
CA ILE A 107 1.18 5.85 5.58
C ILE A 107 0.28 4.77 4.97
N SER A 108 -0.56 4.16 5.80
CA SER A 108 -1.55 3.18 5.34
C SER A 108 -2.89 3.85 5.11
N ASN A 109 -3.43 3.64 3.93
CA ASN A 109 -4.75 4.13 3.57
C ASN A 109 -5.78 3.09 4.02
N THR A 110 -6.51 3.38 5.06
CA THR A 110 -7.49 2.55 5.77
C THR A 110 -6.87 1.51 6.71
N VAL A 111 -7.60 1.21 7.76
CA VAL A 111 -7.17 0.26 8.81
C VAL A 111 -7.27 -1.20 8.36
N ASN A 112 -7.94 -1.49 7.24
CA ASN A 112 -8.09 -2.84 6.72
C ASN A 112 -6.79 -3.39 6.14
N VAL A 113 -5.82 -2.54 5.85
CA VAL A 113 -4.51 -2.93 5.32
C VAL A 113 -3.49 -2.72 6.43
N PHE A 114 -3.04 -3.80 7.04
CA PHE A 114 -2.17 -3.77 8.22
C PHE A 114 -0.70 -4.04 7.93
N GLN A 115 -0.38 -4.51 6.72
CA GLN A 115 0.97 -4.92 6.36
C GLN A 115 1.99 -3.78 6.49
N GLY A 116 1.56 -2.56 6.14
CA GLY A 116 2.42 -1.39 6.28
C GLY A 116 2.76 -1.08 7.73
N ALA A 117 1.78 -1.16 8.62
CA ALA A 117 1.99 -0.92 10.05
C ALA A 117 2.94 -1.96 10.65
N MET A 118 2.72 -3.24 10.31
CA MET A 118 3.56 -4.33 10.81
C MET A 118 5.00 -4.20 10.28
N ALA A 119 5.15 -3.94 9.00
CA ALA A 119 6.47 -3.79 8.38
C ALA A 119 7.21 -2.57 8.96
N ALA A 120 6.52 -1.45 9.11
CA ALA A 120 7.11 -0.25 9.70
C ALA A 120 7.57 -0.48 11.14
N ALA A 121 6.75 -1.18 11.94
CA ALA A 121 7.11 -1.53 13.31
C ALA A 121 8.38 -2.40 13.35
N CYS A 122 8.47 -3.39 12.46
CA CYS A 122 9.64 -4.26 12.38
C CYS A 122 10.91 -3.49 11.98
N GLU A 123 10.78 -2.51 11.10
CA GLU A 123 11.91 -1.70 10.61
C GLU A 123 12.14 -0.42 11.42
N LYS A 124 11.37 -0.21 12.48
CA LYS A 124 11.45 0.96 13.38
C LYS A 124 11.26 2.29 12.63
N VAL A 125 10.30 2.30 11.72
CA VAL A 125 9.91 3.48 10.94
C VAL A 125 8.55 3.95 11.42
N ARG A 126 8.31 5.27 11.42
CA ARG A 126 7.03 5.85 11.80
C ARG A 126 5.94 5.42 10.85
N HIS A 127 4.74 5.21 11.40
CA HIS A 127 3.58 4.79 10.63
C HIS A 127 2.35 5.56 11.07
N PHE A 128 1.53 5.97 10.08
CA PHE A 128 0.22 6.58 10.31
C PHE A 128 -0.84 5.86 9.50
N TYR A 129 -2.04 5.75 10.08
CA TYR A 129 -3.24 5.37 9.33
C TYR A 129 -4.00 6.62 8.93
N ILE A 130 -4.51 6.63 7.69
CA ILE A 130 -5.51 7.60 7.27
C ILE A 130 -6.85 6.90 7.31
N ILE A 131 -7.76 7.44 8.13
CA ILE A 131 -9.10 6.89 8.33
C ILE A 131 -10.10 7.84 7.67
N HIS A 132 -10.97 7.27 6.85
CA HIS A 132 -11.97 8.04 6.10
C HIS A 132 -13.35 7.93 6.71
#